data_aba3e31e99ed826ec7b61577d4425628
#
_entry.id   aba3e31e99ed826ec7b61577d4425628
#
_cell.length_a   1.000
_cell.length_b   1.000
_cell.length_c   1.000
_cell.angle_alpha   90.00
_cell.angle_beta   90.00
_cell.angle_gamma   90.00
#
_symmetry.space_group_name_H-M   'P 1'
#
loop_
_entity.id
_entity.type
_entity.pdbx_description
1 polymer ?
#
loop_
_entity_poly.entity_id
_entity_poly.type
_entity_poly.pdbx_seq_one_letter_code
_entity_poly.pdbx_strand_id
1 'polypeptide(L)'
;MSLALVVLGLAACSKKQDNAVVSAPQIQVGKSISAGTLSAGTYKGTMLANQTYTVTGDITINATDTLLIQKGVKLNMTNGANIIVNGTFVSLGTKDAPITITDPRRSKLTGASTLATDSAYNGGWGGIYASPTSKLVVIKYTHLDFGGAALKTIPFTGATGVKAGDQFVMYYNNPNGVFIMEDSWVYGTPDDVTRFYAGHFNIMRNTFEKCGSNGGDGINAKGSSVGNMAYNLIIGGATNGTKTSSDNPTAGECQFTMYNNTYVNQGFRNSGVFGARSGSVEVENNSRALVYNNLMVNCEFGVRVTGGPGGANVYLADTTYNASSLITKTAYGYNYNYADAVSIADQFVPWGNVQPVVTHPQATDIPNMAAFLGASYTFGANYDGTSLVGKNNPMFVNFPLPEATNAWITQASVDGFNFHLQSGSPAVGKGTTTAFSPITAGIPIDPNFGSSGITPPGADMGCYQLSGAGNQH
;
A
#
# COMPACT_ATOMS: atom_id res chain seq x y z
N MET A 1 -44.84 73.17 -10.96
CA MET A 1 -43.52 72.68 -11.43
C MET A 1 -43.35 71.26 -10.92
N SER A 2 -43.68 70.26 -11.72
CA SER A 2 -43.50 68.85 -11.38
C SER A 2 -42.30 68.33 -12.10
N LEU A 3 -41.33 67.80 -11.34
CA LEU A 3 -40.12 67.23 -11.87
C LEU A 3 -40.35 65.72 -12.04
N ALA A 4 -40.34 65.28 -13.30
CA ALA A 4 -40.40 63.85 -13.65
C ALA A 4 -38.99 63.23 -13.59
N LEU A 5 -38.84 62.21 -12.76
CA LEU A 5 -37.59 61.41 -12.64
C LEU A 5 -37.69 60.23 -13.62
N VAL A 6 -36.82 60.22 -14.62
CA VAL A 6 -36.70 59.12 -15.55
C VAL A 6 -35.67 58.14 -14.97
N VAL A 7 -36.10 56.93 -14.66
CA VAL A 7 -35.23 55.82 -14.25
C VAL A 7 -34.86 55.02 -15.50
N LEU A 8 -33.63 55.12 -15.93
CA LEU A 8 -33.05 54.25 -16.97
C LEU A 8 -32.63 52.90 -16.34
N GLY A 9 -33.35 51.86 -16.66
CA GLY A 9 -32.97 50.48 -16.32
C GLY A 9 -31.83 49.99 -17.22
N LEU A 10 -30.67 49.78 -16.63
CA LEU A 10 -29.57 49.06 -17.30
C LEU A 10 -29.82 47.56 -17.19
N ALA A 11 -30.23 46.92 -18.27
CA ALA A 11 -30.25 45.48 -18.40
C ALA A 11 -28.82 44.98 -18.57
N ALA A 12 -28.20 44.51 -17.54
CA ALA A 12 -26.91 43.80 -17.62
C ALA A 12 -27.16 42.39 -18.15
N CYS A 13 -26.87 42.17 -19.43
CA CYS A 13 -26.70 40.84 -19.99
C CYS A 13 -25.44 40.18 -19.38
N SER A 14 -25.61 39.35 -18.40
CA SER A 14 -24.53 38.46 -17.96
C SER A 14 -24.36 37.35 -19.00
N LYS A 15 -23.39 37.49 -19.89
CA LYS A 15 -22.86 36.35 -20.64
C LYS A 15 -22.26 35.39 -19.61
N LYS A 16 -22.86 34.20 -19.42
CA LYS A 16 -22.18 33.05 -18.84
C LYS A 16 -20.97 32.81 -19.72
N GLN A 17 -19.77 33.14 -19.23
CA GLN A 17 -18.56 32.58 -19.75
C GLN A 17 -18.56 31.10 -19.32
N ASP A 18 -18.83 30.22 -20.27
CA ASP A 18 -18.44 28.84 -20.17
C ASP A 18 -16.93 28.82 -20.07
N ASN A 19 -16.39 28.76 -18.88
CA ASN A 19 -15.00 28.44 -18.64
C ASN A 19 -14.81 27.02 -19.16
N ALA A 20 -14.45 26.86 -20.40
CA ALA A 20 -13.93 25.61 -20.91
C ALA A 20 -12.75 25.25 -20.00
N VAL A 21 -12.91 24.20 -19.22
CA VAL A 21 -11.82 23.64 -18.44
C VAL A 21 -10.78 23.18 -19.46
N VAL A 22 -9.76 24.01 -19.68
CA VAL A 22 -8.62 23.65 -20.48
C VAL A 22 -7.93 22.52 -19.70
N SER A 23 -8.18 21.28 -20.12
CA SER A 23 -7.49 20.15 -19.53
C SER A 23 -6.00 20.34 -19.76
N ALA A 24 -5.21 20.20 -18.70
CA ALA A 24 -3.76 20.24 -18.80
C ALA A 24 -3.29 19.33 -19.95
N PRO A 25 -2.31 19.74 -20.75
CA PRO A 25 -1.83 18.94 -21.88
C PRO A 25 -1.39 17.57 -21.36
N GLN A 26 -1.87 16.51 -22.01
CA GLN A 26 -1.49 15.14 -21.66
C GLN A 26 -0.02 14.93 -21.98
N ILE A 27 0.74 14.42 -21.01
CA ILE A 27 2.13 14.02 -21.24
C ILE A 27 2.15 12.91 -22.27
N GLN A 28 3.02 13.04 -23.26
CA GLN A 28 3.27 12.02 -24.28
C GLN A 28 4.77 11.73 -24.37
N VAL A 29 5.13 10.46 -24.42
CA VAL A 29 6.50 9.98 -24.58
C VAL A 29 6.58 9.17 -25.87
N GLY A 30 7.52 9.52 -26.74
CA GLY A 30 7.71 8.81 -28.00
C GLY A 30 6.47 8.79 -28.91
N LYS A 31 6.37 7.75 -29.74
CA LYS A 31 5.22 7.57 -30.64
C LYS A 31 4.02 6.96 -29.92
N SER A 32 2.83 7.27 -30.42
CA SER A 32 1.61 6.61 -29.95
C SER A 32 1.61 5.14 -30.34
N ILE A 33 1.14 4.31 -29.41
CA ILE A 33 0.87 2.89 -29.66
C ILE A 33 -0.59 2.77 -30.10
N SER A 34 -0.81 2.12 -31.24
CA SER A 34 -2.18 1.91 -31.76
C SER A 34 -2.97 1.00 -30.81
N ALA A 35 -4.22 1.39 -30.54
CA ALA A 35 -5.15 0.56 -29.76
C ALA A 35 -5.44 -0.79 -30.46
N GLY A 36 -5.74 -1.80 -29.70
CA GLY A 36 -6.03 -3.14 -30.21
C GLY A 36 -5.26 -4.23 -29.47
N THR A 37 -4.98 -5.33 -30.16
CA THR A 37 -4.28 -6.48 -29.59
C THR A 37 -2.77 -6.30 -29.61
N LEU A 38 -2.13 -6.48 -28.44
CA LEU A 38 -0.69 -6.47 -28.25
C LEU A 38 -0.25 -7.91 -27.96
N SER A 39 0.49 -8.52 -28.87
CA SER A 39 1.11 -9.83 -28.67
C SER A 39 2.38 -9.71 -27.83
N ALA A 40 3.00 -10.85 -27.46
CA ALA A 40 4.30 -10.85 -26.84
C ALA A 40 5.32 -10.05 -27.65
N GLY A 41 6.08 -9.16 -27.01
CA GLY A 41 7.05 -8.32 -27.70
C GLY A 41 7.53 -7.11 -26.92
N THR A 42 8.33 -6.28 -27.59
CA THR A 42 8.87 -5.06 -27.01
C THR A 42 7.99 -3.84 -27.36
N TYR A 43 7.68 -3.05 -26.34
CA TYR A 43 6.83 -1.87 -26.48
C TYR A 43 7.47 -0.64 -25.84
N LYS A 44 7.33 0.49 -26.52
CA LYS A 44 7.73 1.83 -26.08
C LYS A 44 6.84 2.90 -26.66
N GLY A 45 6.77 4.05 -26.02
CA GLY A 45 5.95 5.17 -26.45
C GLY A 45 4.72 5.33 -25.55
N THR A 46 3.61 5.77 -26.13
CA THR A 46 2.43 6.17 -25.35
C THR A 46 1.18 5.41 -25.75
N MET A 47 0.53 4.78 -24.78
CA MET A 47 -0.85 4.30 -24.89
C MET A 47 -1.77 5.49 -24.63
N LEU A 48 -2.58 5.85 -25.64
CA LEU A 48 -3.37 7.09 -25.64
C LEU A 48 -4.59 7.00 -24.72
N ALA A 49 -4.95 8.12 -24.16
CA ALA A 49 -6.04 8.25 -23.19
C ALA A 49 -7.36 7.65 -23.70
N ASN A 50 -8.08 7.01 -22.77
CA ASN A 50 -9.40 6.41 -22.97
C ASN A 50 -9.46 5.31 -24.05
N GLN A 51 -8.31 4.72 -24.40
CA GLN A 51 -8.24 3.60 -25.33
C GLN A 51 -8.24 2.25 -24.58
N THR A 52 -8.60 1.21 -25.32
CA THR A 52 -8.55 -0.17 -24.82
C THR A 52 -7.48 -0.96 -25.58
N TYR A 53 -6.65 -1.67 -24.84
CA TYR A 53 -5.60 -2.54 -25.36
C TYR A 53 -5.83 -3.94 -24.79
N THR A 54 -5.65 -4.99 -25.60
CA THR A 54 -5.70 -6.37 -25.16
C THR A 54 -4.33 -7.01 -25.27
N VAL A 55 -3.73 -7.34 -24.14
CA VAL A 55 -2.40 -7.94 -24.06
C VAL A 55 -2.54 -9.45 -23.98
N THR A 56 -1.98 -10.15 -24.97
CA THR A 56 -2.12 -11.62 -25.10
C THR A 56 -0.84 -12.40 -24.80
N GLY A 57 0.25 -11.70 -24.50
CA GLY A 57 1.54 -12.27 -24.09
C GLY A 57 2.41 -11.18 -23.45
N ASP A 58 3.56 -11.57 -22.90
CA ASP A 58 4.41 -10.66 -22.16
C ASP A 58 4.83 -9.44 -22.98
N ILE A 59 4.65 -8.26 -22.42
CA ILE A 59 5.16 -7.00 -23.00
C ILE A 59 6.41 -6.57 -22.26
N THR A 60 7.46 -6.26 -23.02
CA THR A 60 8.78 -5.90 -22.50
C THR A 60 9.11 -4.44 -22.83
N ILE A 61 9.61 -3.72 -21.84
CA ILE A 61 10.14 -2.36 -22.00
C ILE A 61 11.65 -2.48 -21.84
N ASN A 62 12.40 -2.17 -22.91
CA ASN A 62 13.87 -2.29 -22.86
C ASN A 62 14.50 -1.22 -21.96
N ALA A 63 15.76 -1.41 -21.57
CA ALA A 63 16.47 -0.58 -20.59
C ALA A 63 16.53 0.93 -20.90
N THR A 64 16.47 1.32 -22.16
CA THR A 64 16.49 2.73 -22.60
C THR A 64 15.13 3.26 -23.01
N ASP A 65 14.10 2.41 -22.97
CA ASP A 65 12.77 2.73 -23.46
C ASP A 65 11.85 3.15 -22.31
N THR A 66 10.82 3.92 -22.67
CA THR A 66 9.73 4.29 -21.78
C THR A 66 8.40 3.86 -22.37
N LEU A 67 7.57 3.23 -21.55
CA LEU A 67 6.15 3.01 -21.84
C LEU A 67 5.31 3.87 -20.91
N LEU A 68 4.52 4.76 -21.49
CA LEU A 68 3.57 5.62 -20.80
C LEU A 68 2.14 5.18 -21.11
N ILE A 69 1.34 5.00 -20.08
CA ILE A 69 -0.10 4.74 -20.15
C ILE A 69 -0.82 6.01 -19.67
N GLN A 70 -1.67 6.60 -20.52
CA GLN A 70 -2.43 7.79 -20.18
C GLN A 70 -3.77 7.46 -19.50
N LYS A 71 -4.39 8.48 -18.91
CA LYS A 71 -5.65 8.36 -18.15
C LYS A 71 -6.75 7.63 -18.92
N GLY A 72 -7.55 6.88 -18.18
CA GLY A 72 -8.72 6.18 -18.70
C GLY A 72 -8.42 5.00 -19.63
N VAL A 73 -7.16 4.60 -19.77
CA VAL A 73 -6.79 3.41 -20.55
C VAL A 73 -7.30 2.15 -19.83
N LYS A 74 -7.84 1.21 -20.62
CA LYS A 74 -8.16 -0.15 -20.20
C LYS A 74 -7.14 -1.10 -20.81
N LEU A 75 -6.35 -1.74 -19.96
CA LEU A 75 -5.38 -2.75 -20.36
C LEU A 75 -5.91 -4.14 -19.96
N ASN A 76 -6.50 -4.84 -20.92
CA ASN A 76 -7.05 -6.17 -20.74
C ASN A 76 -5.91 -7.19 -20.86
N MET A 77 -5.48 -7.72 -19.74
CA MET A 77 -4.41 -8.71 -19.66
C MET A 77 -4.98 -10.13 -19.77
N THR A 78 -4.46 -10.95 -20.64
CA THR A 78 -4.91 -12.34 -20.83
C THR A 78 -3.74 -13.30 -20.79
N ASN A 79 -4.01 -14.61 -20.70
CA ASN A 79 -3.03 -15.69 -20.77
C ASN A 79 -1.92 -15.65 -19.69
N GLY A 80 -2.15 -14.95 -18.57
CA GLY A 80 -1.13 -14.76 -17.55
C GLY A 80 0.03 -13.86 -18.00
N ALA A 81 -0.22 -12.94 -18.95
CA ALA A 81 0.79 -12.05 -19.48
C ALA A 81 1.37 -11.12 -18.42
N ASN A 82 2.66 -10.81 -18.54
CA ASN A 82 3.41 -9.92 -17.66
C ASN A 82 3.76 -8.60 -18.35
N ILE A 83 4.01 -7.59 -17.53
CA ILE A 83 4.70 -6.34 -17.93
C ILE A 83 6.13 -6.42 -17.40
N ILE A 84 7.09 -6.61 -18.29
CA ILE A 84 8.51 -6.75 -17.96
C ILE A 84 9.20 -5.41 -18.18
N VAL A 85 9.74 -4.84 -17.11
CA VAL A 85 10.28 -3.48 -17.12
C VAL A 85 11.79 -3.51 -16.93
N ASN A 86 12.55 -3.36 -18.03
CA ASN A 86 13.99 -3.13 -17.97
C ASN A 86 14.33 -1.63 -18.04
N GLY A 87 13.39 -0.80 -18.48
CA GLY A 87 13.51 0.65 -18.64
C GLY A 87 12.61 1.43 -17.67
N THR A 88 11.75 2.26 -18.23
CA THR A 88 10.81 3.10 -17.48
C THR A 88 9.36 2.74 -17.81
N PHE A 89 8.57 2.48 -16.77
CA PHE A 89 7.14 2.23 -16.88
C PHE A 89 6.36 3.31 -16.12
N VAL A 90 5.37 3.89 -16.78
CA VAL A 90 4.58 4.99 -16.23
C VAL A 90 3.11 4.78 -16.54
N SER A 91 2.29 4.65 -15.49
CA SER A 91 0.83 4.57 -15.56
C SER A 91 0.23 5.80 -14.88
N LEU A 92 -0.27 6.76 -15.68
CA LEU A 92 -0.77 8.05 -15.21
C LEU A 92 -2.28 8.19 -15.45
N GLY A 93 -3.06 7.65 -14.53
CA GLY A 93 -4.48 7.95 -14.44
C GLY A 93 -4.77 9.31 -13.80
N THR A 94 -6.02 9.59 -13.65
CA THR A 94 -6.54 10.69 -12.83
C THR A 94 -7.71 10.18 -11.99
N LYS A 95 -8.09 10.93 -10.95
CA LYS A 95 -9.25 10.55 -10.12
C LYS A 95 -10.52 10.31 -10.96
N ASP A 96 -10.78 11.16 -11.96
CA ASP A 96 -11.97 11.09 -12.80
C ASP A 96 -11.84 10.11 -13.97
N ALA A 97 -10.63 9.67 -14.30
CA ALA A 97 -10.33 8.74 -15.37
C ALA A 97 -9.16 7.81 -14.98
N PRO A 98 -9.36 6.91 -14.04
CA PRO A 98 -8.34 5.97 -13.63
C PRO A 98 -8.01 4.99 -14.76
N ILE A 99 -6.79 4.45 -14.71
CA ILE A 99 -6.37 3.36 -15.59
C ILE A 99 -6.84 2.04 -14.97
N THR A 100 -7.18 1.06 -15.80
CA THR A 100 -7.49 -0.30 -15.35
C THR A 100 -6.57 -1.30 -16.03
N ILE A 101 -5.84 -2.09 -15.25
CA ILE A 101 -5.03 -3.22 -15.69
C ILE A 101 -5.62 -4.46 -15.04
N THR A 102 -6.28 -5.32 -15.81
CA THR A 102 -7.07 -6.43 -15.27
C THR A 102 -7.19 -7.60 -16.23
N ASP A 103 -7.55 -8.77 -15.71
CA ASP A 103 -8.08 -9.87 -16.54
C ASP A 103 -9.58 -9.63 -16.78
N PRO A 104 -10.00 -9.33 -18.02
CA PRO A 104 -11.40 -8.97 -18.31
C PRO A 104 -12.40 -10.11 -18.11
N ARG A 105 -11.92 -11.33 -17.89
CA ARG A 105 -12.76 -12.51 -17.60
C ARG A 105 -13.18 -12.61 -16.14
N ARG A 106 -12.66 -11.73 -15.29
CA ARG A 106 -12.88 -11.72 -13.84
C ARG A 106 -13.65 -10.49 -13.40
N SER A 107 -14.36 -10.63 -12.31
CA SER A 107 -15.11 -9.53 -11.70
C SER A 107 -15.02 -9.62 -10.18
N LYS A 108 -15.13 -8.48 -9.52
CA LYS A 108 -15.29 -8.42 -8.07
C LYS A 108 -16.61 -9.07 -7.67
N LEU A 109 -16.60 -9.86 -6.60
CA LEU A 109 -17.82 -10.49 -6.10
C LEU A 109 -18.68 -9.45 -5.36
N THR A 110 -20.00 -9.61 -5.50
CA THR A 110 -21.00 -8.77 -4.84
C THR A 110 -21.64 -9.44 -3.62
N GLY A 111 -21.18 -10.63 -3.24
CA GLY A 111 -21.73 -11.42 -2.14
C GLY A 111 -20.67 -12.25 -1.45
N ALA A 112 -21.13 -13.08 -0.50
CA ALA A 112 -20.26 -13.97 0.25
C ALA A 112 -19.49 -14.93 -0.66
N SER A 113 -18.22 -15.16 -0.36
CA SER A 113 -17.32 -16.00 -1.14
C SER A 113 -16.42 -16.83 -0.23
N THR A 114 -15.73 -17.79 -0.86
CA THR A 114 -14.68 -18.58 -0.23
C THR A 114 -13.39 -18.43 -1.04
N LEU A 115 -12.26 -18.85 -0.49
CA LEU A 115 -10.99 -18.87 -1.24
C LEU A 115 -11.08 -19.65 -2.57
N ALA A 116 -11.89 -20.71 -2.60
CA ALA A 116 -12.05 -21.54 -3.79
C ALA A 116 -12.94 -20.89 -4.87
N THR A 117 -13.90 -20.09 -4.47
CA THR A 117 -14.91 -19.49 -5.37
C THR A 117 -14.62 -18.05 -5.74
N ASP A 118 -13.79 -17.35 -4.96
CA ASP A 118 -13.45 -15.97 -5.22
C ASP A 118 -12.27 -15.86 -6.19
N SER A 119 -12.51 -15.32 -7.35
CA SER A 119 -11.49 -15.12 -8.38
C SER A 119 -10.38 -14.16 -7.96
N ALA A 120 -10.57 -13.38 -6.89
CA ALA A 120 -9.55 -12.53 -6.30
C ALA A 120 -8.28 -13.32 -5.93
N TYR A 121 -8.41 -14.59 -5.56
CA TYR A 121 -7.29 -15.41 -5.07
C TYR A 121 -6.66 -16.32 -6.13
N ASN A 122 -6.99 -16.16 -7.40
CA ASN A 122 -6.57 -17.11 -8.44
C ASN A 122 -5.58 -16.55 -9.47
N GLY A 123 -5.17 -15.29 -9.38
CA GLY A 123 -4.26 -14.65 -10.33
C GLY A 123 -4.71 -14.76 -11.80
N GLY A 124 -5.23 -13.68 -12.38
CA GLY A 124 -5.75 -13.68 -13.75
C GLY A 124 -4.69 -13.33 -14.79
N TRP A 125 -3.88 -12.34 -14.48
CA TRP A 125 -2.72 -11.93 -15.26
C TRP A 125 -1.47 -12.00 -14.38
N GLY A 126 -0.29 -11.93 -14.99
CA GLY A 126 0.96 -12.03 -14.26
C GLY A 126 1.18 -10.88 -13.29
N GLY A 127 2.12 -10.02 -13.60
CA GLY A 127 2.46 -8.87 -12.78
C GLY A 127 3.33 -7.87 -13.53
N ILE A 128 3.75 -6.84 -12.82
CA ILE A 128 4.75 -5.86 -13.25
C ILE A 128 6.07 -6.28 -12.65
N TYR A 129 6.99 -6.76 -13.47
CA TYR A 129 8.31 -7.25 -13.06
C TYR A 129 9.39 -6.29 -13.52
N ALA A 130 9.90 -5.48 -12.60
CA ALA A 130 10.95 -4.51 -12.88
C ALA A 130 12.33 -5.05 -12.52
N SER A 131 13.20 -5.10 -13.52
CA SER A 131 14.55 -5.70 -13.46
C SER A 131 15.57 -4.80 -12.74
N PRO A 132 16.79 -5.31 -12.46
CA PRO A 132 17.88 -4.50 -11.91
C PRO A 132 18.30 -3.30 -12.78
N THR A 133 17.83 -3.21 -14.02
CA THR A 133 18.09 -2.07 -14.93
C THR A 133 16.95 -1.07 -14.99
N SER A 134 15.80 -1.39 -14.40
CA SER A 134 14.63 -0.50 -14.38
C SER A 134 14.90 0.72 -13.50
N LYS A 135 14.90 1.91 -14.12
CA LYS A 135 15.22 3.15 -13.41
C LYS A 135 14.02 3.75 -12.68
N LEU A 136 12.84 3.61 -13.27
CA LEU A 136 11.64 4.28 -12.76
C LEU A 136 10.39 3.46 -13.07
N VAL A 137 9.59 3.25 -12.05
CA VAL A 137 8.20 2.81 -12.16
C VAL A 137 7.31 3.83 -11.47
N VAL A 138 6.30 4.34 -12.17
CA VAL A 138 5.27 5.23 -11.60
C VAL A 138 3.90 4.65 -11.87
N ILE A 139 3.11 4.51 -10.82
CA ILE A 139 1.73 4.01 -10.88
C ILE A 139 0.87 5.01 -10.12
N LYS A 140 -0.03 5.69 -10.83
CA LYS A 140 -0.90 6.71 -10.26
C LYS A 140 -2.32 6.59 -10.79
N TYR A 141 -3.31 6.64 -9.89
CA TYR A 141 -4.72 6.42 -10.21
C TYR A 141 -4.93 5.21 -11.14
N THR A 142 -4.41 4.06 -10.72
CA THR A 142 -4.45 2.84 -11.51
C THR A 142 -5.03 1.68 -10.68
N HIS A 143 -6.00 0.98 -11.25
CA HIS A 143 -6.50 -0.29 -10.74
C HIS A 143 -5.65 -1.43 -11.27
N LEU A 144 -5.09 -2.22 -10.36
CA LEU A 144 -4.36 -3.47 -10.64
C LEU A 144 -5.19 -4.62 -10.06
N ASP A 145 -6.15 -5.10 -10.86
CA ASP A 145 -7.12 -6.09 -10.36
C ASP A 145 -6.79 -7.49 -10.87
N PHE A 146 -6.86 -8.48 -9.97
CA PHE A 146 -6.69 -9.91 -10.28
C PHE A 146 -5.32 -10.29 -10.85
N GLY A 147 -4.25 -9.62 -10.39
CA GLY A 147 -2.88 -9.95 -10.76
C GLY A 147 -2.33 -11.17 -10.00
N GLY A 148 -1.06 -11.52 -10.27
CA GLY A 148 -0.35 -12.56 -9.55
C GLY A 148 -0.57 -13.97 -10.13
N ALA A 149 -0.83 -14.11 -11.42
CA ALA A 149 -0.72 -15.43 -12.06
C ALA A 149 0.73 -15.95 -11.93
N ALA A 150 0.87 -17.27 -11.70
CA ALA A 150 2.16 -17.89 -11.48
C ALA A 150 3.17 -17.57 -12.60
N LEU A 151 4.31 -17.04 -12.22
CA LEU A 151 5.39 -16.68 -13.13
C LEU A 151 5.94 -17.96 -13.81
N LYS A 152 5.83 -18.06 -15.12
CA LYS A 152 6.26 -19.25 -15.85
C LYS A 152 7.79 -19.39 -15.87
N THR A 153 8.49 -18.30 -16.09
CA THR A 153 9.96 -18.22 -16.14
C THR A 153 10.41 -16.89 -15.56
N ILE A 154 11.61 -16.84 -14.99
CA ILE A 154 12.20 -15.59 -14.52
C ILE A 154 12.46 -14.70 -15.75
N PRO A 155 11.89 -13.49 -15.83
CA PRO A 155 11.88 -12.71 -17.07
C PRO A 155 13.21 -11.99 -17.39
N PHE A 156 14.16 -11.99 -16.46
CA PHE A 156 15.46 -11.30 -16.63
C PHE A 156 16.55 -11.93 -15.74
N THR A 157 17.80 -11.67 -16.07
CA THR A 157 18.97 -12.10 -15.28
C THR A 157 19.19 -11.18 -14.07
N GLY A 158 19.87 -11.69 -13.02
CA GLY A 158 20.19 -10.91 -11.83
C GLY A 158 18.98 -10.68 -10.89
N ALA A 159 17.89 -11.40 -11.11
CA ALA A 159 16.74 -11.35 -10.20
C ALA A 159 17.10 -11.98 -8.85
N THR A 160 16.77 -11.29 -7.76
CA THR A 160 16.93 -11.76 -6.39
C THR A 160 15.56 -11.88 -5.75
N GLY A 161 15.29 -12.99 -5.07
CA GLY A 161 14.01 -13.18 -4.36
C GLY A 161 12.81 -13.39 -5.28
N VAL A 162 13.02 -13.80 -6.53
CA VAL A 162 11.97 -14.21 -7.46
C VAL A 162 12.35 -15.50 -8.17
N LYS A 163 11.41 -16.40 -8.34
CA LYS A 163 11.56 -17.70 -8.99
C LYS A 163 10.32 -18.04 -9.83
N ALA A 164 10.46 -19.03 -10.69
CA ALA A 164 9.31 -19.61 -11.39
C ALA A 164 8.29 -20.14 -10.37
N GLY A 165 7.01 -19.91 -10.62
CA GLY A 165 5.92 -20.24 -9.72
C GLY A 165 5.50 -19.12 -8.78
N ASP A 166 6.30 -18.07 -8.59
CA ASP A 166 5.93 -16.92 -7.76
C ASP A 166 4.72 -16.16 -8.34
N GLN A 167 3.94 -15.58 -7.44
CA GLN A 167 2.63 -15.00 -7.74
C GLN A 167 2.49 -13.57 -7.21
N PHE A 168 3.43 -12.69 -7.59
CA PHE A 168 3.41 -11.28 -7.19
C PHE A 168 2.70 -10.41 -8.23
N VAL A 169 2.04 -9.34 -7.78
CA VAL A 169 1.50 -8.33 -8.71
C VAL A 169 2.61 -7.35 -9.12
N MET A 170 3.52 -7.03 -8.20
CA MET A 170 4.62 -6.10 -8.46
C MET A 170 5.93 -6.60 -7.86
N TYR A 171 6.95 -6.64 -8.69
CA TYR A 171 8.32 -6.93 -8.29
C TYR A 171 9.27 -5.81 -8.72
N TYR A 172 10.21 -5.42 -7.86
CA TYR A 172 11.20 -4.39 -8.16
C TYR A 172 12.55 -4.71 -7.51
N ASN A 173 13.65 -4.58 -8.27
CA ASN A 173 15.00 -4.88 -7.77
C ASN A 173 16.08 -4.04 -8.45
N ASN A 174 16.08 -2.72 -8.24
CA ASN A 174 17.18 -1.87 -8.66
C ASN A 174 17.59 -0.94 -7.51
N PRO A 175 18.77 -1.11 -6.87
CA PRO A 175 19.18 -0.30 -5.73
C PRO A 175 19.30 1.20 -6.04
N ASN A 176 19.48 1.57 -7.30
CA ASN A 176 19.58 2.96 -7.75
C ASN A 176 18.29 3.48 -8.42
N GLY A 177 17.26 2.68 -8.43
CA GLY A 177 16.02 3.01 -9.10
C GLY A 177 14.92 3.46 -8.14
N VAL A 178 13.82 3.95 -8.71
CA VAL A 178 12.70 4.51 -7.98
C VAL A 178 11.40 3.83 -8.38
N PHE A 179 10.59 3.51 -7.38
CA PHE A 179 9.23 2.98 -7.53
C PHE A 179 8.25 3.88 -6.77
N ILE A 180 7.32 4.46 -7.49
CA ILE A 180 6.28 5.34 -6.94
C ILE A 180 4.93 4.71 -7.23
N MET A 181 4.11 4.52 -6.19
CA MET A 181 2.72 4.12 -6.33
C MET A 181 1.86 5.03 -5.45
N GLU A 182 0.99 5.79 -6.08
CA GLU A 182 0.14 6.77 -5.39
C GLU A 182 -1.30 6.68 -5.89
N ASP A 183 -2.25 6.92 -4.98
CA ASP A 183 -3.67 7.08 -5.31
C ASP A 183 -4.22 5.93 -6.19
N SER A 184 -3.81 4.68 -5.91
CA SER A 184 -4.06 3.53 -6.77
C SER A 184 -4.68 2.37 -5.98
N TRP A 185 -5.19 1.36 -6.71
CA TRP A 185 -5.89 0.22 -6.12
C TRP A 185 -5.29 -1.09 -6.56
N VAL A 186 -5.23 -2.04 -5.65
CA VAL A 186 -4.95 -3.45 -5.94
C VAL A 186 -6.08 -4.30 -5.37
N TYR A 187 -6.71 -5.09 -6.21
CA TYR A 187 -7.75 -6.00 -5.80
C TYR A 187 -7.39 -7.43 -6.15
N GLY A 188 -7.22 -8.25 -5.13
CA GLY A 188 -7.05 -9.68 -5.27
C GLY A 188 -5.69 -10.12 -5.81
N THR A 189 -5.03 -10.95 -5.03
CA THR A 189 -3.82 -11.66 -5.43
C THR A 189 -3.74 -12.99 -4.68
N PRO A 190 -3.20 -14.06 -5.27
CA PRO A 190 -3.02 -15.34 -4.56
C PRO A 190 -1.90 -15.32 -3.51
N ASP A 191 -0.89 -14.48 -3.65
CA ASP A 191 0.27 -14.35 -2.74
C ASP A 191 0.56 -12.86 -2.48
N ASP A 192 1.81 -12.46 -2.23
CA ASP A 192 2.20 -11.07 -1.99
C ASP A 192 1.73 -10.13 -3.11
N VAL A 193 1.23 -8.97 -2.75
CA VAL A 193 0.99 -7.94 -3.76
C VAL A 193 2.31 -7.41 -4.29
N THR A 194 3.25 -7.13 -3.39
CA THR A 194 4.56 -6.62 -3.77
C THR A 194 5.68 -7.52 -3.29
N ARG A 195 6.74 -7.59 -4.07
CA ARG A 195 8.03 -8.14 -3.69
C ARG A 195 9.12 -7.16 -4.08
N PHE A 196 9.39 -6.20 -3.22
CA PHE A 196 10.45 -5.21 -3.42
C PHE A 196 11.74 -5.72 -2.81
N TYR A 197 12.83 -5.73 -3.55
CA TYR A 197 14.09 -6.30 -3.09
C TYR A 197 15.23 -5.28 -2.99
N ALA A 198 15.20 -4.22 -3.79
CA ALA A 198 16.12 -3.11 -3.72
C ALA A 198 15.53 -1.89 -4.42
N GLY A 199 15.83 -0.69 -3.95
CA GLY A 199 15.41 0.57 -4.57
C GLY A 199 14.82 1.57 -3.58
N HIS A 200 14.34 2.68 -4.13
CA HIS A 200 13.72 3.75 -3.37
C HIS A 200 12.21 3.80 -3.67
N PHE A 201 11.41 3.76 -2.62
CA PHE A 201 9.98 3.54 -2.71
C PHE A 201 9.17 4.65 -2.07
N ASN A 202 8.09 5.06 -2.76
CA ASN A 202 7.07 5.92 -2.19
C ASN A 202 5.69 5.30 -2.49
N ILE A 203 5.08 4.66 -1.49
CA ILE A 203 3.82 3.92 -1.61
C ILE A 203 2.78 4.63 -0.75
N MET A 204 2.00 5.51 -1.37
CA MET A 204 1.13 6.40 -0.61
C MET A 204 -0.30 6.46 -1.13
N ARG A 205 -1.27 6.51 -0.22
CA ARG A 205 -2.68 6.73 -0.54
C ARG A 205 -3.26 5.68 -1.48
N ASN A 206 -2.87 4.43 -1.28
CA ASN A 206 -3.39 3.33 -2.08
C ASN A 206 -4.40 2.49 -1.28
N THR A 207 -5.23 1.74 -1.98
CA THR A 207 -6.11 0.73 -1.39
C THR A 207 -5.68 -0.65 -1.86
N PHE A 208 -5.41 -1.54 -0.91
CA PHE A 208 -5.06 -2.95 -1.13
C PHE A 208 -6.15 -3.83 -0.52
N GLU A 209 -6.75 -4.67 -1.32
CA GLU A 209 -7.89 -5.48 -0.92
C GLU A 209 -7.70 -6.94 -1.32
N LYS A 210 -8.03 -7.86 -0.40
CA LYS A 210 -7.98 -9.31 -0.62
C LYS A 210 -6.60 -9.82 -1.06
N CYS A 211 -5.55 -9.43 -0.32
CA CYS A 211 -4.18 -9.83 -0.61
C CYS A 211 -3.88 -11.21 -0.03
N GLY A 212 -3.45 -12.13 -0.88
CA GLY A 212 -3.06 -13.49 -0.50
C GLY A 212 -4.22 -14.44 -0.21
N SER A 213 -4.06 -15.68 -0.61
CA SER A 213 -5.01 -16.76 -0.31
C SER A 213 -4.72 -17.43 1.03
N ASN A 214 -3.54 -18.00 1.20
CA ASN A 214 -3.08 -18.70 2.41
C ASN A 214 -1.72 -18.21 2.90
N GLY A 215 -1.18 -17.22 2.29
CA GLY A 215 0.01 -16.43 2.51
C GLY A 215 -0.11 -15.20 1.63
N GLY A 216 0.75 -14.26 1.81
CA GLY A 216 0.78 -13.03 1.01
C GLY A 216 0.54 -11.78 1.83
N ASP A 217 1.52 -10.92 1.74
CA ASP A 217 1.53 -9.61 2.37
C ASP A 217 0.96 -8.55 1.41
N GLY A 218 0.38 -7.49 1.94
CA GLY A 218 -0.03 -6.34 1.14
C GLY A 218 1.20 -5.66 0.54
N ILE A 219 2.05 -5.06 1.36
CA ILE A 219 3.31 -4.46 0.90
C ILE A 219 4.47 -5.20 1.57
N ASN A 220 5.23 -5.96 0.78
CA ASN A 220 6.39 -6.72 1.23
C ASN A 220 7.67 -6.12 0.66
N ALA A 221 8.49 -5.51 1.51
CA ALA A 221 9.78 -4.93 1.15
C ALA A 221 10.93 -5.68 1.83
N LYS A 222 11.97 -5.96 1.06
CA LYS A 222 13.10 -6.79 1.45
C LYS A 222 14.43 -6.18 1.06
N GLY A 223 15.52 -6.84 1.48
CA GLY A 223 16.87 -6.54 1.04
C GLY A 223 17.31 -5.11 1.33
N SER A 224 17.72 -4.36 0.31
CA SER A 224 18.15 -2.97 0.42
C SER A 224 17.05 -1.95 -0.01
N SER A 225 15.80 -2.30 0.18
CA SER A 225 14.67 -1.40 -0.11
C SER A 225 14.55 -0.30 0.92
N VAL A 226 14.36 0.94 0.47
CA VAL A 226 14.26 2.12 1.35
C VAL A 226 13.08 3.00 0.93
N GLY A 227 12.26 3.46 1.87
CA GLY A 227 11.17 4.36 1.49
C GLY A 227 10.07 4.59 2.51
N ASN A 228 8.91 4.91 1.98
CA ASN A 228 7.73 5.22 2.78
C ASN A 228 6.52 4.38 2.34
N MET A 229 5.75 3.93 3.32
CA MET A 229 4.45 3.30 3.16
C MET A 229 3.45 4.11 3.99
N ALA A 230 2.64 4.96 3.35
CA ALA A 230 1.83 5.90 4.10
C ALA A 230 0.43 6.11 3.52
N TYR A 231 -0.52 6.38 4.39
CA TYR A 231 -1.91 6.65 4.01
C TYR A 231 -2.56 5.54 3.17
N ASN A 232 -2.07 4.31 3.27
CA ASN A 232 -2.68 3.19 2.57
C ASN A 232 -3.82 2.58 3.39
N LEU A 233 -4.89 2.19 2.71
CA LEU A 233 -5.94 1.34 3.25
C LEU A 233 -5.64 -0.10 2.83
N ILE A 234 -5.46 -1.00 3.79
CA ILE A 234 -5.13 -2.40 3.52
C ILE A 234 -6.14 -3.29 4.22
N ILE A 235 -6.90 -4.06 3.45
CA ILE A 235 -8.07 -4.80 3.95
C ILE A 235 -8.02 -6.27 3.55
N GLY A 236 -8.24 -7.14 4.52
CA GLY A 236 -8.45 -8.56 4.30
C GLY A 236 -7.22 -9.26 3.70
N GLY A 237 -6.02 -8.91 4.14
CA GLY A 237 -4.79 -9.61 3.77
C GLY A 237 -4.65 -10.95 4.51
N ALA A 238 -3.99 -11.92 3.87
CA ALA A 238 -3.80 -13.25 4.44
C ALA A 238 -2.80 -13.24 5.60
N THR A 239 -1.71 -12.49 5.43
CA THR A 239 -0.66 -12.34 6.45
C THR A 239 -0.56 -10.87 6.86
N ASN A 240 0.52 -10.17 6.56
CA ASN A 240 0.71 -8.82 7.04
C ASN A 240 0.15 -7.77 6.06
N GLY A 241 -0.31 -6.66 6.58
CA GLY A 241 -0.63 -5.51 5.76
C GLY A 241 0.65 -4.91 5.15
N THR A 242 1.64 -4.63 5.99
CA THR A 242 2.98 -4.20 5.56
C THR A 242 4.06 -5.04 6.23
N LYS A 243 5.10 -5.35 5.48
CA LYS A 243 6.23 -6.15 5.98
C LYS A 243 7.55 -5.59 5.48
N THR A 244 8.56 -5.58 6.37
CA THR A 244 9.95 -5.27 6.02
C THR A 244 10.89 -6.35 6.50
N SER A 245 11.94 -6.65 5.72
CA SER A 245 12.92 -7.69 6.04
C SER A 245 14.26 -7.37 5.39
N SER A 246 15.35 -7.38 6.17
CA SER A 246 16.71 -7.32 5.61
C SER A 246 17.24 -8.70 5.30
N ASP A 247 16.50 -9.53 4.56
CA ASP A 247 16.76 -10.96 4.29
C ASP A 247 18.25 -11.32 4.12
N ASN A 248 19.04 -10.38 3.61
CA ASN A 248 20.48 -10.52 3.49
C ASN A 248 21.17 -9.22 3.95
N PRO A 249 21.64 -9.13 5.20
CA PRO A 249 22.26 -7.90 5.73
C PRO A 249 23.53 -7.49 4.98
N THR A 250 24.17 -8.37 4.22
CA THR A 250 25.31 -8.01 3.38
C THR A 250 24.91 -7.28 2.10
N ALA A 251 23.64 -7.38 1.70
CA ALA A 251 23.09 -6.69 0.53
C ALA A 251 22.54 -5.28 0.86
N GLY A 252 22.51 -4.90 2.13
CA GLY A 252 21.98 -3.64 2.61
C GLY A 252 20.81 -3.81 3.58
N GLU A 253 20.40 -2.71 4.21
CA GLU A 253 19.32 -2.69 5.19
C GLU A 253 18.00 -2.29 4.54
N CYS A 254 16.94 -3.04 4.81
CA CYS A 254 15.59 -2.62 4.51
C CYS A 254 15.16 -1.54 5.52
N GLN A 255 14.75 -0.36 5.03
CA GLN A 255 14.44 0.79 5.88
C GLN A 255 13.16 1.49 5.43
N PHE A 256 12.14 1.52 6.27
CA PHE A 256 10.87 2.15 5.92
C PHE A 256 10.28 2.99 7.03
N THR A 257 9.62 4.09 6.66
CA THR A 257 8.63 4.72 7.52
C THR A 257 7.23 4.25 7.10
N MET A 258 6.45 3.81 8.09
CA MET A 258 5.09 3.29 7.91
C MET A 258 4.15 4.13 8.77
N TYR A 259 3.45 5.07 8.16
CA TYR A 259 2.65 6.02 8.92
C TYR A 259 1.29 6.32 8.30
N ASN A 260 0.35 6.64 9.16
CA ASN A 260 -1.02 6.97 8.76
C ASN A 260 -1.65 5.91 7.82
N ASN A 261 -1.35 4.62 8.01
CA ASN A 261 -2.05 3.56 7.28
C ASN A 261 -3.26 3.09 8.11
N THR A 262 -4.27 2.57 7.42
CA THR A 262 -5.39 1.86 8.02
C THR A 262 -5.34 0.40 7.61
N TYR A 263 -5.28 -0.49 8.59
CA TYR A 263 -5.29 -1.93 8.42
C TYR A 263 -6.60 -2.48 8.97
N VAL A 264 -7.29 -3.28 8.18
CA VAL A 264 -8.56 -3.88 8.59
C VAL A 264 -8.54 -5.37 8.31
N ASN A 265 -8.82 -6.16 9.35
CA ASN A 265 -8.99 -7.61 9.23
C ASN A 265 -7.80 -8.33 8.55
N GLN A 266 -6.58 -8.04 9.01
CA GLN A 266 -5.35 -8.65 8.49
C GLN A 266 -4.98 -9.91 9.27
N GLY A 267 -4.39 -10.89 8.59
CA GLY A 267 -3.66 -11.99 9.22
C GLY A 267 -4.38 -13.32 9.33
N PHE A 268 -5.68 -13.37 9.16
CA PHE A 268 -6.50 -14.54 9.53
C PHE A 268 -6.49 -15.72 8.52
N ARG A 269 -5.80 -15.60 7.40
CA ARG A 269 -5.73 -16.69 6.41
C ARG A 269 -4.38 -17.40 6.37
N ASN A 270 -3.47 -17.04 7.22
CA ASN A 270 -2.23 -17.78 7.36
C ASN A 270 -2.49 -19.02 8.21
N SER A 271 -2.42 -20.19 7.58
CA SER A 271 -2.84 -21.44 8.19
C SER A 271 -2.11 -21.76 9.50
N GLY A 272 -2.81 -21.65 10.59
CA GLY A 272 -2.64 -22.51 11.74
C GLY A 272 -1.60 -22.16 12.77
N VAL A 273 -0.87 -21.05 12.65
CA VAL A 273 0.07 -20.68 13.71
C VAL A 273 -0.16 -19.23 14.13
N PHE A 274 -1.04 -19.06 15.07
CA PHE A 274 -1.14 -17.88 15.88
C PHE A 274 0.27 -17.47 16.34
N GLY A 275 0.72 -16.33 15.87
CA GLY A 275 2.05 -15.81 16.22
C GLY A 275 3.16 -16.03 15.20
N ALA A 276 2.98 -16.77 14.11
CA ALA A 276 4.07 -17.05 13.21
C ALA A 276 4.30 -15.95 12.15
N ARG A 277 3.26 -15.41 11.51
CA ARG A 277 3.40 -14.45 10.40
C ARG A 277 2.11 -13.67 10.12
N SER A 278 1.48 -13.06 11.07
CA SER A 278 0.17 -12.47 10.81
C SER A 278 0.03 -11.13 11.49
N GLY A 279 -0.62 -10.18 10.87
CA GLY A 279 -0.93 -8.92 11.52
C GLY A 279 -0.94 -7.70 10.62
N SER A 280 -0.91 -6.53 11.23
CA SER A 280 -0.93 -5.27 10.49
C SER A 280 0.45 -4.95 9.95
N VAL A 281 1.44 -4.92 10.82
CA VAL A 281 2.82 -4.52 10.48
C VAL A 281 3.80 -5.57 11.01
N GLU A 282 4.69 -6.02 10.14
CA GLU A 282 5.82 -6.86 10.54
C GLU A 282 7.15 -6.23 10.15
N VAL A 283 8.06 -6.14 11.14
CA VAL A 283 9.45 -5.69 11.00
C VAL A 283 10.34 -6.85 11.41
N GLU A 284 10.99 -7.49 10.45
CA GLU A 284 11.78 -8.71 10.71
C GLU A 284 13.20 -8.64 10.15
N ASN A 285 14.02 -9.62 10.51
CA ASN A 285 15.37 -9.84 9.95
C ASN A 285 16.26 -8.59 9.99
N ASN A 286 16.27 -7.90 11.12
CA ASN A 286 17.09 -6.69 11.30
C ASN A 286 16.78 -5.57 10.29
N SER A 287 15.56 -5.50 9.78
CA SER A 287 15.10 -4.28 9.09
C SER A 287 14.87 -3.14 10.08
N ARG A 288 14.94 -1.91 9.58
CA ARG A 288 14.69 -0.70 10.37
C ARG A 288 13.38 -0.07 9.96
N ALA A 289 12.56 0.26 10.93
CA ALA A 289 11.27 0.89 10.65
C ALA A 289 10.89 1.93 11.69
N LEU A 290 10.22 3.00 11.21
CA LEU A 290 9.45 3.90 12.06
C LEU A 290 7.97 3.64 11.78
N VAL A 291 7.21 3.21 12.78
CA VAL A 291 5.81 2.78 12.64
C VAL A 291 4.93 3.64 13.54
N TYR A 292 4.17 4.56 12.95
CA TYR A 292 3.41 5.54 13.74
C TYR A 292 2.14 6.03 13.06
N ASN A 293 1.21 6.55 13.86
CA ASN A 293 -0.08 7.09 13.41
C ASN A 293 -0.96 6.08 12.65
N ASN A 294 -0.70 4.79 12.74
CA ASN A 294 -1.48 3.79 12.04
C ASN A 294 -2.75 3.45 12.83
N LEU A 295 -3.81 3.10 12.11
CA LEU A 295 -5.06 2.59 12.65
C LEU A 295 -5.18 1.11 12.29
N MET A 296 -5.30 0.24 13.29
CA MET A 296 -5.36 -1.21 13.16
C MET A 296 -6.68 -1.70 13.75
N VAL A 297 -7.52 -2.30 12.90
CA VAL A 297 -8.89 -2.67 13.26
C VAL A 297 -9.12 -4.15 12.98
N ASN A 298 -9.42 -4.90 14.04
CA ASN A 298 -9.68 -6.34 13.96
C ASN A 298 -8.61 -7.10 13.15
N CYS A 299 -7.35 -6.78 13.39
CA CYS A 299 -6.20 -7.50 12.83
C CYS A 299 -5.71 -8.54 13.83
N GLU A 300 -5.12 -9.64 13.36
CA GLU A 300 -4.63 -10.70 14.24
C GLU A 300 -3.52 -10.18 15.18
N PHE A 301 -2.65 -9.29 14.68
CA PHE A 301 -1.67 -8.55 15.47
C PHE A 301 -1.63 -7.07 15.10
N GLY A 302 -1.14 -6.25 16.01
CA GLY A 302 -0.78 -4.87 15.77
C GLY A 302 0.59 -4.73 15.10
N VAL A 303 1.55 -4.11 15.78
CA VAL A 303 2.95 -4.01 15.33
C VAL A 303 3.73 -5.20 15.90
N ARG A 304 4.40 -5.90 15.00
CA ARG A 304 5.23 -7.05 15.34
C ARG A 304 6.66 -6.80 14.90
N VAL A 305 7.62 -6.98 15.81
CA VAL A 305 9.05 -6.83 15.52
C VAL A 305 9.76 -8.12 15.91
N THR A 306 10.31 -8.83 14.93
CA THR A 306 10.92 -10.14 15.13
C THR A 306 12.37 -10.15 14.65
N GLY A 307 13.16 -11.04 15.23
CA GLY A 307 14.51 -11.33 14.79
C GLY A 307 14.53 -12.12 13.49
N GLY A 308 15.70 -12.18 12.87
CA GLY A 308 15.99 -13.08 11.78
C GLY A 308 16.24 -14.52 12.27
N PRO A 309 16.58 -15.44 11.35
CA PRO A 309 16.99 -16.79 11.71
C PRO A 309 18.08 -16.76 12.76
N GLY A 310 17.75 -17.23 13.99
CA GLY A 310 18.69 -17.31 15.09
C GLY A 310 18.71 -16.16 16.07
N GLY A 311 17.81 -15.17 16.00
CA GLY A 311 17.84 -14.12 17.00
C GLY A 311 16.76 -13.06 16.98
N ALA A 312 16.80 -12.22 17.98
CA ALA A 312 15.99 -11.03 18.12
C ALA A 312 16.40 -9.93 17.11
N ASN A 313 15.46 -9.06 16.74
CA ASN A 313 15.81 -7.86 15.97
C ASN A 313 16.66 -6.94 16.84
N VAL A 314 17.94 -6.86 16.55
CA VAL A 314 18.91 -6.11 17.34
C VAL A 314 18.62 -4.61 17.36
N TYR A 315 17.93 -4.08 16.37
CA TYR A 315 17.64 -2.66 16.27
C TYR A 315 16.51 -2.16 17.18
N LEU A 316 15.88 -3.04 17.94
CA LEU A 316 15.01 -2.61 19.03
C LEU A 316 15.81 -2.09 20.23
N ALA A 317 16.91 -2.77 20.55
CA ALA A 317 17.70 -2.46 21.74
C ALA A 317 19.04 -1.77 21.38
N ASP A 318 19.55 -1.97 20.19
CA ASP A 318 20.83 -1.47 19.72
C ASP A 318 20.70 -0.07 19.16
N THR A 319 21.60 0.82 19.61
CA THR A 319 21.77 2.17 19.08
C THR A 319 22.85 2.22 18.01
N THR A 320 23.58 1.13 17.80
CA THR A 320 24.58 1.08 16.73
C THR A 320 23.87 1.00 15.38
N TYR A 321 24.29 1.84 14.47
CA TYR A 321 23.78 1.87 13.11
C TYR A 321 24.93 2.12 12.14
N ASN A 322 24.73 1.66 10.92
CA ASN A 322 25.64 2.01 9.85
C ASN A 322 25.56 3.51 9.58
N ALA A 323 26.68 4.16 9.28
CA ALA A 323 26.72 5.60 8.98
C ALA A 323 25.83 5.98 7.78
N SER A 324 25.46 5.03 6.92
CA SER A 324 24.53 5.19 5.78
C SER A 324 23.08 4.91 6.14
N SER A 325 22.76 4.46 7.35
CA SER A 325 21.38 4.16 7.75
C SER A 325 20.57 5.44 7.90
N LEU A 326 19.42 5.49 7.25
CA LEU A 326 18.48 6.61 7.30
C LEU A 326 17.61 6.57 8.57
N ILE A 327 17.43 5.39 9.13
CA ILE A 327 16.72 5.14 10.39
C ILE A 327 17.72 4.59 11.39
N THR A 328 17.98 5.32 12.47
CA THR A 328 18.98 4.94 13.47
C THR A 328 18.57 3.75 14.32
N LYS A 329 17.27 3.59 14.58
CA LYS A 329 16.70 2.41 15.27
C LYS A 329 15.25 2.20 14.87
N THR A 330 14.78 0.97 14.96
CA THR A 330 13.35 0.68 14.87
C THR A 330 12.61 1.30 16.05
N ALA A 331 11.55 2.04 15.75
CA ALA A 331 10.69 2.64 16.75
C ALA A 331 9.23 2.64 16.28
N TYR A 332 8.31 2.56 17.23
CA TYR A 332 6.88 2.62 16.95
C TYR A 332 6.15 3.36 18.07
N GLY A 333 5.05 4.01 17.73
CA GLY A 333 4.25 4.78 18.69
C GLY A 333 3.10 5.48 18.00
N TYR A 334 2.19 6.05 18.79
CA TYR A 334 1.01 6.75 18.25
C TYR A 334 0.16 5.88 17.31
N ASN A 335 0.18 4.55 17.48
CA ASN A 335 -0.66 3.66 16.72
C ASN A 335 -1.96 3.41 17.48
N TYR A 336 -3.04 3.23 16.75
CA TYR A 336 -4.36 3.02 17.29
C TYR A 336 -4.82 1.59 17.01
N ASN A 337 -5.25 0.88 18.05
CA ASN A 337 -5.69 -0.51 17.94
C ASN A 337 -7.13 -0.66 18.42
N TYR A 338 -7.90 -1.42 17.65
CA TYR A 338 -9.25 -1.83 18.01
C TYR A 338 -9.45 -3.31 17.73
N ALA A 339 -10.08 -4.00 18.66
CA ALA A 339 -10.54 -5.36 18.48
C ALA A 339 -11.88 -5.57 19.18
N ASP A 340 -12.75 -6.36 18.58
CA ASP A 340 -14.04 -6.76 19.15
C ASP A 340 -14.04 -8.16 19.75
N ALA A 341 -12.90 -8.85 19.73
CA ALA A 341 -12.73 -10.17 20.34
C ALA A 341 -11.49 -10.27 21.23
N VAL A 342 -11.61 -10.96 22.36
CA VAL A 342 -10.51 -11.18 23.34
C VAL A 342 -9.30 -11.84 22.68
N SER A 343 -9.53 -12.81 21.80
CA SER A 343 -8.47 -13.56 21.13
C SER A 343 -7.47 -12.72 20.34
N ILE A 344 -7.83 -11.51 19.97
CA ILE A 344 -6.95 -10.60 19.24
C ILE A 344 -6.63 -9.32 20.00
N ALA A 345 -7.50 -8.86 20.90
CA ALA A 345 -7.24 -7.64 21.66
C ALA A 345 -5.92 -7.68 22.42
N ASP A 346 -5.61 -8.83 22.99
CA ASP A 346 -4.39 -9.06 23.78
C ASP A 346 -3.12 -9.23 22.93
N GLN A 347 -3.26 -9.26 21.61
CA GLN A 347 -2.14 -9.39 20.66
C GLN A 347 -1.61 -8.06 20.13
N PHE A 348 -2.23 -6.95 20.49
CA PHE A 348 -1.81 -5.63 19.99
C PHE A 348 -0.54 -5.09 20.63
N VAL A 349 -0.07 -5.70 21.69
CA VAL A 349 1.23 -5.35 22.27
C VAL A 349 2.34 -5.71 21.29
N PRO A 350 3.29 -4.81 21.03
CA PRO A 350 4.39 -5.10 20.12
C PRO A 350 5.18 -6.32 20.56
N TRP A 351 5.29 -7.27 19.66
CA TRP A 351 6.15 -8.41 19.83
C TRP A 351 7.56 -8.04 19.41
N GLY A 352 8.42 -7.83 20.34
CA GLY A 352 9.83 -7.66 20.06
C GLY A 352 10.63 -8.56 20.96
N ASN A 353 11.61 -9.24 20.44
CA ASN A 353 12.65 -9.92 21.22
C ASN A 353 12.18 -10.95 22.28
N VAL A 354 10.91 -11.31 22.30
CA VAL A 354 10.40 -12.28 23.27
C VAL A 354 10.54 -13.67 22.69
N GLN A 355 11.49 -14.42 23.22
CA GLN A 355 11.67 -15.84 22.93
C GLN A 355 11.69 -16.63 24.25
N PRO A 356 10.92 -17.70 24.37
CA PRO A 356 9.98 -18.27 23.39
C PRO A 356 8.78 -17.36 23.15
N VAL A 357 8.10 -17.60 22.03
CA VAL A 357 6.87 -16.89 21.67
C VAL A 357 5.87 -16.92 22.82
N VAL A 358 5.51 -15.77 23.33
CA VAL A 358 4.52 -15.63 24.39
C VAL A 358 3.16 -15.46 23.76
N THR A 359 2.24 -16.33 24.11
CA THR A 359 0.82 -16.16 23.78
C THR A 359 0.27 -15.09 24.71
N HIS A 360 -0.34 -14.05 24.19
CA HIS A 360 -0.83 -12.89 24.94
C HIS A 360 0.28 -12.17 25.73
N PRO A 361 1.25 -11.54 25.06
CA PRO A 361 2.34 -10.85 25.74
C PRO A 361 1.82 -9.73 26.63
N GLN A 362 2.33 -9.65 27.84
CA GLN A 362 2.06 -8.59 28.78
C GLN A 362 3.10 -7.48 28.66
N ALA A 363 2.79 -6.29 29.12
CA ALA A 363 3.75 -5.18 29.12
C ALA A 363 5.06 -5.53 29.84
N THR A 364 5.01 -6.43 30.82
CA THR A 364 6.16 -6.95 31.56
C THR A 364 7.04 -7.89 30.74
N ASP A 365 6.51 -8.50 29.69
CA ASP A 365 7.24 -9.44 28.84
C ASP A 365 8.19 -8.73 27.86
N ILE A 366 7.99 -7.45 27.66
CA ILE A 366 8.80 -6.60 26.78
C ILE A 366 9.50 -5.54 27.62
N PRO A 367 10.75 -5.77 28.03
CA PRO A 367 11.49 -4.81 28.83
C PRO A 367 11.58 -3.44 28.14
N ASN A 368 11.36 -2.37 28.91
CA ASN A 368 11.46 -1.00 28.43
C ASN A 368 10.50 -0.65 27.27
N MET A 369 9.33 -1.26 27.22
CA MET A 369 8.33 -0.98 26.21
C MET A 369 8.09 0.54 26.04
N ALA A 370 7.96 1.29 27.12
CA ALA A 370 7.80 2.73 27.09
C ALA A 370 8.96 3.47 26.40
N ALA A 371 10.18 2.96 26.50
CA ALA A 371 11.35 3.55 25.87
C ALA A 371 11.32 3.40 24.34
N PHE A 372 10.66 2.34 23.83
CA PHE A 372 10.51 2.10 22.39
C PHE A 372 9.27 2.76 21.81
N LEU A 373 8.21 2.88 22.60
CA LEU A 373 6.89 3.26 22.12
C LEU A 373 6.64 4.76 22.24
N GLY A 374 7.49 5.49 22.95
CA GLY A 374 7.17 6.85 23.36
C GLY A 374 5.99 6.88 24.35
N ALA A 375 5.47 8.06 24.62
CA ALA A 375 4.43 8.26 25.63
C ALA A 375 3.05 7.66 25.27
N SER A 376 2.84 7.24 24.03
CA SER A 376 1.52 6.83 23.54
C SER A 376 1.64 5.74 22.47
N TYR A 377 1.83 4.51 22.90
CA TYR A 377 1.80 3.36 22.00
C TYR A 377 0.41 3.15 21.39
N THR A 378 -0.58 3.09 22.24
CA THR A 378 -1.97 2.98 21.86
C THR A 378 -2.73 4.13 22.50
N PHE A 379 -3.31 4.98 21.67
CA PHE A 379 -4.09 6.08 22.21
C PHE A 379 -5.36 5.56 22.89
N GLY A 380 -5.69 6.10 24.07
CA GLY A 380 -6.88 5.79 24.84
C GLY A 380 -6.87 4.46 25.58
N ALA A 381 -5.86 3.61 25.39
CA ALA A 381 -5.66 2.42 26.18
C ALA A 381 -4.18 2.22 26.44
N ASN A 382 -3.73 2.52 27.64
CA ASN A 382 -2.50 1.93 28.12
C ASN A 382 -2.76 0.43 28.26
N TYR A 383 -1.91 -0.38 27.68
CA TYR A 383 -1.97 -1.80 27.89
C TYR A 383 -1.53 -2.09 29.34
N ASP A 384 -2.46 -2.45 30.17
CA ASP A 384 -2.27 -2.71 31.60
C ASP A 384 -2.43 -4.19 31.94
N GLY A 385 -2.46 -5.07 30.94
CA GLY A 385 -2.74 -6.48 31.09
C GLY A 385 -4.21 -6.85 31.05
N THR A 386 -5.10 -5.87 30.83
CA THR A 386 -6.53 -6.12 30.68
C THR A 386 -6.96 -6.18 29.21
N SER A 387 -8.08 -6.85 28.94
CA SER A 387 -8.64 -6.95 27.61
C SER A 387 -8.99 -5.58 27.03
N LEU A 388 -8.64 -5.35 25.75
CA LEU A 388 -8.99 -4.17 24.98
C LEU A 388 -10.28 -4.35 24.17
N VAL A 389 -11.00 -5.46 24.34
CA VAL A 389 -12.22 -5.78 23.57
C VAL A 389 -13.24 -4.64 23.62
N GLY A 390 -13.65 -4.21 22.43
CA GLY A 390 -14.66 -3.19 22.25
C GLY A 390 -14.28 -1.77 22.69
N LYS A 391 -13.06 -1.59 23.24
CA LYS A 391 -12.56 -0.27 23.58
C LYS A 391 -12.00 0.43 22.33
N ASN A 392 -12.11 1.75 22.31
CA ASN A 392 -11.54 2.57 21.23
C ASN A 392 -12.12 2.27 19.84
N ASN A 393 -13.46 2.18 19.72
CA ASN A 393 -14.08 2.05 18.40
C ASN A 393 -13.66 3.24 17.50
N PRO A 394 -13.08 2.98 16.32
CA PRO A 394 -12.61 4.03 15.43
C PRO A 394 -13.73 4.88 14.83
N MET A 395 -14.98 4.45 14.93
CA MET A 395 -16.15 5.16 14.42
C MET A 395 -16.04 5.51 12.94
N PHE A 396 -15.91 4.50 12.10
CA PHE A 396 -15.97 4.68 10.65
C PHE A 396 -17.33 5.24 10.23
N VAL A 397 -17.36 6.05 9.18
CA VAL A 397 -18.59 6.68 8.67
C VAL A 397 -19.60 5.62 8.19
N ASN A 398 -19.13 4.62 7.45
CA ASN A 398 -19.98 3.53 6.97
C ASN A 398 -19.16 2.25 6.76
N PHE A 399 -18.84 1.59 7.84
CA PHE A 399 -18.27 0.24 7.80
C PHE A 399 -18.66 -0.48 9.08
N PRO A 400 -19.57 -1.48 9.01
CA PRO A 400 -19.85 -2.33 10.15
C PRO A 400 -18.58 -3.12 10.45
N LEU A 401 -18.00 -2.89 11.62
CA LEU A 401 -16.78 -3.59 12.03
C LEU A 401 -17.05 -5.10 11.99
N PRO A 402 -16.35 -5.88 11.14
CA PRO A 402 -16.50 -7.31 11.13
C PRO A 402 -15.95 -7.87 12.43
N GLU A 403 -16.48 -9.00 12.89
CA GLU A 403 -15.82 -9.77 13.93
C GLU A 403 -14.38 -10.06 13.53
N ALA A 404 -13.52 -10.13 14.53
CA ALA A 404 -12.11 -10.44 14.38
C ALA A 404 -11.90 -11.90 13.98
N THR A 405 -12.20 -12.22 12.76
CA THR A 405 -12.16 -13.58 12.19
C THR A 405 -11.77 -13.50 10.73
N ASN A 406 -11.86 -14.62 10.01
CA ASN A 406 -11.76 -14.65 8.55
C ASN A 406 -12.95 -13.99 7.82
N ALA A 407 -13.73 -13.14 8.50
CA ALA A 407 -14.97 -12.58 7.97
C ALA A 407 -14.78 -11.89 6.61
N TRP A 408 -13.62 -11.27 6.38
CA TRP A 408 -13.36 -10.61 5.11
C TRP A 408 -13.36 -11.53 3.88
N ILE A 409 -13.02 -12.80 4.01
CA ILE A 409 -13.13 -13.78 2.91
C ILE A 409 -14.58 -13.90 2.42
N THR A 410 -15.53 -13.76 3.33
CA THR A 410 -16.96 -13.88 3.02
C THR A 410 -17.60 -12.55 2.64
N GLN A 411 -16.87 -11.45 2.70
CA GLN A 411 -17.35 -10.13 2.32
C GLN A 411 -17.19 -9.91 0.81
N ALA A 412 -18.04 -9.07 0.27
CA ALA A 412 -17.87 -8.50 -1.05
C ALA A 412 -16.66 -7.54 -1.07
N SER A 413 -16.45 -6.86 -2.18
CA SER A 413 -15.51 -5.74 -2.30
C SER A 413 -15.83 -4.64 -1.26
N VAL A 414 -14.84 -3.80 -0.97
CA VAL A 414 -15.03 -2.59 -0.14
C VAL A 414 -15.91 -1.53 -0.79
N ASP A 415 -16.29 -1.71 -2.04
CA ASP A 415 -17.17 -0.80 -2.77
C ASP A 415 -18.47 -0.55 -1.97
N GLY A 416 -18.80 0.72 -1.74
CA GLY A 416 -19.95 1.12 -0.96
C GLY A 416 -19.70 1.29 0.55
N PHE A 417 -18.53 0.94 1.06
CA PHE A 417 -18.12 1.28 2.42
C PHE A 417 -17.39 2.63 2.46
N ASN A 418 -17.34 3.21 3.66
CA ASN A 418 -16.67 4.47 3.90
C ASN A 418 -15.83 4.38 5.18
N PHE A 419 -14.52 4.28 5.01
CA PHE A 419 -13.56 4.15 6.10
C PHE A 419 -13.05 5.48 6.65
N HIS A 420 -13.63 6.60 6.25
CA HIS A 420 -13.36 7.88 6.92
C HIS A 420 -13.80 7.82 8.36
N LEU A 421 -13.08 8.54 9.21
CA LEU A 421 -13.45 8.67 10.62
C LEU A 421 -14.57 9.70 10.78
N GLN A 422 -15.53 9.41 11.64
CA GLN A 422 -16.45 10.43 12.12
C GLN A 422 -15.69 11.46 12.97
N SER A 423 -16.16 12.70 13.01
CA SER A 423 -15.49 13.78 13.75
C SER A 423 -15.35 13.51 15.25
N GLY A 424 -16.21 12.68 15.83
CA GLY A 424 -16.16 12.24 17.23
C GLY A 424 -15.24 11.03 17.47
N SER A 425 -14.56 10.52 16.45
CA SER A 425 -13.68 9.37 16.61
C SER A 425 -12.53 9.66 17.58
N PRO A 426 -12.24 8.74 18.51
CA PRO A 426 -11.10 8.90 19.43
C PRO A 426 -9.74 8.86 18.74
N ALA A 427 -9.66 8.50 17.46
CA ALA A 427 -8.43 8.51 16.67
C ALA A 427 -8.12 9.87 16.02
N VAL A 428 -9.09 10.80 16.03
CA VAL A 428 -8.97 12.14 15.44
C VAL A 428 -8.08 13.03 16.31
N GLY A 429 -7.10 13.70 15.69
CA GLY A 429 -6.20 14.63 16.34
C GLY A 429 -5.21 13.99 17.33
N LYS A 430 -4.97 12.68 17.23
CA LYS A 430 -4.13 11.94 18.20
C LYS A 430 -2.83 11.41 17.60
N GLY A 431 -2.63 11.59 16.32
CA GLY A 431 -1.37 11.31 15.65
C GLY A 431 -0.30 12.36 15.97
N THR A 432 0.93 12.01 15.71
CA THR A 432 2.07 12.93 15.80
C THR A 432 2.47 13.46 14.44
N THR A 433 2.73 14.76 14.36
CA THR A 433 3.26 15.40 13.15
C THR A 433 4.74 15.75 13.27
N THR A 434 5.36 15.50 14.44
CA THR A 434 6.71 15.98 14.77
C THR A 434 7.63 14.93 15.37
N ALA A 435 7.11 13.86 16.00
CA ALA A 435 7.94 12.88 16.69
C ALA A 435 8.76 11.99 15.74
N PHE A 436 8.28 11.80 14.53
CA PHE A 436 8.94 11.02 13.48
C PHE A 436 8.87 11.76 12.15
N SER A 437 9.81 11.47 11.27
CA SER A 437 9.86 12.07 9.92
C SER A 437 9.91 10.99 8.85
N PRO A 438 9.23 11.19 7.70
CA PRO A 438 9.40 10.33 6.54
C PRO A 438 10.84 10.31 6.03
N ILE A 439 11.21 9.23 5.35
CA ILE A 439 12.45 9.19 4.57
C ILE A 439 12.28 10.07 3.34
N THR A 440 13.15 11.06 3.19
CA THR A 440 13.16 11.97 2.03
C THR A 440 14.36 11.71 1.12
N ALA A 441 15.45 11.19 1.69
CA ALA A 441 16.67 10.92 0.94
C ALA A 441 16.48 9.84 -0.12
N GLY A 442 16.89 10.12 -1.34
CA GLY A 442 16.84 9.17 -2.46
C GLY A 442 15.46 8.95 -3.07
N ILE A 443 14.43 9.64 -2.58
CA ILE A 443 13.08 9.56 -3.16
C ILE A 443 12.84 10.83 -3.97
N PRO A 444 13.10 10.82 -5.28
CA PRO A 444 12.93 12.00 -6.11
C PRO A 444 11.45 12.36 -6.26
N ILE A 445 11.16 13.63 -6.28
CA ILE A 445 9.92 14.17 -6.81
C ILE A 445 10.10 14.25 -8.32
N ASP A 446 9.32 13.49 -9.08
CA ASP A 446 9.30 13.64 -10.52
C ASP A 446 8.07 14.45 -10.95
N PRO A 447 8.21 15.75 -11.26
CA PRO A 447 7.08 16.58 -11.65
C PRO A 447 6.50 16.19 -13.01
N ASN A 448 7.27 15.50 -13.86
CA ASN A 448 6.81 15.09 -15.18
C ASN A 448 5.86 13.89 -15.12
N PHE A 449 6.09 12.97 -14.17
CA PHE A 449 5.30 11.78 -14.03
C PHE A 449 4.51 11.72 -12.71
N GLY A 450 4.28 12.88 -12.10
CA GLY A 450 3.21 13.05 -11.16
C GLY A 450 3.48 12.55 -9.75
N SER A 451 4.73 12.40 -9.32
CA SER A 451 4.99 12.32 -7.89
C SER A 451 4.52 13.60 -7.22
N SER A 452 3.52 13.49 -6.36
CA SER A 452 3.03 14.63 -5.57
C SER A 452 3.96 15.01 -4.42
N GLY A 453 5.10 14.35 -4.32
CA GLY A 453 5.99 14.45 -3.18
C GLY A 453 5.56 13.55 -2.02
N ILE A 454 6.33 13.60 -0.95
CA ILE A 454 6.05 12.83 0.26
C ILE A 454 4.99 13.58 1.07
N THR A 455 3.82 12.98 1.22
CA THR A 455 2.76 13.53 2.09
C THR A 455 3.24 13.47 3.55
N PRO A 456 3.31 14.60 4.25
CA PRO A 456 3.77 14.61 5.65
C PRO A 456 2.80 13.84 6.57
N PRO A 457 3.25 13.42 7.76
CA PRO A 457 2.38 12.78 8.74
C PRO A 457 1.19 13.67 9.12
N GLY A 458 0.00 13.09 9.14
CA GLY A 458 -1.24 13.77 9.52
C GLY A 458 -1.57 13.60 11.00
N ALA A 459 -2.40 14.51 11.50
CA ALA A 459 -2.79 14.53 12.90
C ALA A 459 -3.83 13.46 13.27
N ASP A 460 -4.63 12.96 12.32
CA ASP A 460 -5.56 11.87 12.56
C ASP A 460 -4.87 10.54 12.34
N MET A 461 -5.08 9.56 13.21
CA MET A 461 -4.53 8.22 13.02
C MET A 461 -5.29 7.50 11.90
N GLY A 462 -4.54 6.80 11.05
CA GLY A 462 -5.11 6.13 9.86
C GLY A 462 -5.00 6.94 8.58
N CYS A 463 -5.48 6.35 7.48
CA CYS A 463 -5.19 6.84 6.13
C CYS A 463 -6.10 7.99 5.67
N TYR A 464 -7.22 8.21 6.32
CA TYR A 464 -8.13 9.31 6.02
C TYR A 464 -7.99 10.41 7.06
N GLN A 465 -7.83 11.64 6.61
CA GLN A 465 -7.71 12.82 7.48
C GLN A 465 -8.97 13.68 7.35
N LEU A 466 -9.50 14.18 8.46
CA LEU A 466 -10.65 15.10 8.44
C LEU A 466 -10.37 16.39 7.65
N SER A 467 -9.09 16.76 7.52
CA SER A 467 -8.66 17.90 6.68
C SER A 467 -8.84 17.65 5.18
N GLY A 468 -9.18 16.44 4.77
CA GLY A 468 -9.20 16.02 3.37
C GLY A 468 -7.83 15.65 2.80
N ALA A 469 -6.76 15.66 3.61
CA ALA A 469 -5.46 15.10 3.23
C ALA A 469 -5.47 13.56 3.37
N GLY A 470 -4.42 12.91 2.89
CA GLY A 470 -4.27 11.46 2.94
C GLY A 470 -4.98 10.74 1.79
N ASN A 471 -5.49 9.54 2.04
CA ASN A 471 -6.22 8.74 1.05
C ASN A 471 -7.53 9.46 0.65
N GLN A 472 -7.86 9.41 -0.63
CA GLN A 472 -9.03 10.09 -1.21
C GLN A 472 -9.97 9.11 -1.95
N HIS A 473 -9.81 7.81 -1.73
CA HIS A 473 -10.56 6.76 -2.41
C HIS A 473 -11.77 6.30 -1.62
#